data_85f25b4ea59b2fddd4ae16e8b9858feb
#
_entry.id   85f25b4ea59b2fddd4ae16e8b9858feb
#
_cell.length_a   1.000
_cell.length_b   1.000
_cell.length_c   1.000
_cell.angle_alpha   90.00
_cell.angle_beta   90.00
_cell.angle_gamma   90.00
#
_symmetry.space_group_name_H-M   'P 1'
#
loop_
_entity.id
_entity.type
_entity.pdbx_description
1 polymer ?
#
loop_
_entity_poly.entity_id
_entity_poly.type
_entity_poly.pdbx_seq_one_letter_code
_entity_poly.pdbx_strand_id
1 'polypeptide(L)'
;MDVPVAWGSQSAAVLDVGALRFMELRFPSALVLPPHAHDRPTLAVVMKGSFETRLAADVELCGRSSLRIEPAGSQHTNHFGPLGAHIVVVQPDPMSPLLGPAADAFQRPEHRRDERAGLIGRAIVSEFRLRDAVSPLALQSLGLELVAAVARSSRLPRGAPPWVAQATELIHDRFLETLRIETIADGVGVRPSELVRAFRAFHGVPVGSYARRLRLEWVARRLAESDEPIASVAIEAGFADQPHLTRAFRRFSGLTPARYRRLRSI
;
A
#
# COMPACT_ATOMS: atom_id res chain seq x y z
N MET A 1 -4.79 -18.33 -14.60
CA MET A 1 -4.45 -19.32 -13.56
C MET A 1 -4.75 -18.63 -12.25
N ASP A 2 -5.91 -18.95 -11.66
CA ASP A 2 -6.29 -18.39 -10.36
C ASP A 2 -5.13 -18.59 -9.40
N VAL A 3 -4.81 -17.59 -8.58
CA VAL A 3 -3.82 -17.79 -7.51
C VAL A 3 -4.32 -19.00 -6.72
N PRO A 4 -3.67 -20.16 -6.87
CA PRO A 4 -4.11 -21.30 -6.10
C PRO A 4 -3.96 -20.89 -4.64
N VAL A 5 -4.99 -21.12 -3.83
CA VAL A 5 -4.95 -21.02 -2.36
C VAL A 5 -3.72 -21.74 -1.76
N ALA A 6 -2.99 -22.47 -2.58
CA ALA A 6 -1.81 -23.28 -2.30
C ALA A 6 -0.46 -22.54 -2.30
N TRP A 7 -0.37 -21.27 -2.68
CA TRP A 7 0.94 -20.57 -2.77
C TRP A 7 1.47 -20.13 -1.40
N GLY A 8 1.43 -21.04 -0.42
CA GLY A 8 1.99 -20.80 0.91
C GLY A 8 1.19 -19.88 1.81
N SER A 9 -0.07 -19.53 1.45
CA SER A 9 -0.96 -18.87 2.41
C SER A 9 -1.30 -19.85 3.54
N GLN A 10 -1.13 -19.43 4.80
CA GLN A 10 -1.46 -20.24 5.97
C GLN A 10 -2.98 -20.41 6.14
N SER A 11 -3.77 -19.50 5.60
CA SER A 11 -5.22 -19.58 5.54
C SER A 11 -5.75 -18.71 4.41
N ALA A 12 -6.74 -19.20 3.72
CA ALA A 12 -7.47 -18.45 2.72
C ALA A 12 -8.96 -18.73 2.86
N ALA A 13 -9.76 -17.66 2.85
CA ALA A 13 -11.19 -17.75 2.65
C ALA A 13 -11.49 -17.06 1.32
N VAL A 14 -12.28 -17.72 0.47
CA VAL A 14 -12.66 -17.22 -0.85
C VAL A 14 -14.17 -17.26 -0.95
N LEU A 15 -14.76 -16.19 -1.47
CA LEU A 15 -16.20 -16.10 -1.70
C LEU A 15 -16.48 -15.27 -2.97
N ASP A 16 -17.21 -15.85 -3.89
CA ASP A 16 -17.71 -15.15 -5.07
C ASP A 16 -19.12 -14.59 -4.76
N VAL A 17 -19.28 -13.28 -4.94
CA VAL A 17 -20.56 -12.58 -4.70
C VAL A 17 -20.84 -11.62 -5.85
N GLY A 18 -21.84 -11.94 -6.65
CA GLY A 18 -22.17 -11.17 -7.85
C GLY A 18 -20.99 -11.08 -8.80
N ALA A 19 -20.60 -9.86 -9.16
CA ALA A 19 -19.46 -9.58 -10.04
C ALA A 19 -18.11 -9.46 -9.32
N LEU A 20 -18.02 -9.86 -8.07
CA LEU A 20 -16.83 -9.67 -7.24
C LEU A 20 -16.42 -11.00 -6.60
N ARG A 21 -15.11 -11.26 -6.63
CA ARG A 21 -14.47 -12.31 -5.83
C ARG A 21 -13.79 -11.66 -4.65
N PHE A 22 -14.02 -12.18 -3.47
CA PHE A 22 -13.40 -11.74 -2.23
C PHE A 22 -12.47 -12.83 -1.72
N MET A 23 -11.31 -12.42 -1.23
CA MET A 23 -10.37 -13.33 -0.58
C MET A 23 -9.81 -12.69 0.70
N GLU A 24 -9.79 -13.44 1.78
CA GLU A 24 -9.02 -13.10 2.99
C GLU A 24 -7.81 -14.02 3.03
N LEU A 25 -6.61 -13.45 2.90
CA LEU A 25 -5.36 -14.20 2.75
C LEU A 25 -4.40 -13.87 3.88
N ARG A 26 -3.74 -14.90 4.42
CA ARG A 26 -2.68 -14.75 5.43
C ARG A 26 -1.43 -15.44 4.95
N PHE A 27 -0.38 -14.67 4.83
CA PHE A 27 0.93 -15.14 4.38
C PHE A 27 1.92 -15.20 5.55
N PRO A 28 2.74 -16.25 5.65
CA PRO A 28 3.76 -16.36 6.68
C PRO A 28 4.87 -15.32 6.49
N SER A 29 5.69 -15.17 7.52
CA SER A 29 6.90 -14.35 7.46
C SER A 29 7.88 -14.89 6.43
N ALA A 30 8.62 -13.98 5.80
CA ALA A 30 9.70 -14.26 4.86
C ALA A 30 9.34 -15.12 3.63
N LEU A 31 8.05 -15.34 3.37
CA LEU A 31 7.61 -16.00 2.14
C LEU A 31 7.95 -15.13 0.93
N VAL A 32 8.44 -15.77 -0.11
CA VAL A 32 8.63 -15.17 -1.43
C VAL A 32 7.69 -15.86 -2.42
N LEU A 33 6.78 -15.11 -3.01
CA LEU A 33 6.01 -15.58 -4.16
C LEU A 33 6.81 -15.31 -5.43
N PRO A 34 7.06 -16.34 -6.26
CA PRO A 34 7.75 -16.16 -7.53
C PRO A 34 6.93 -15.28 -8.49
N PRO A 35 7.49 -14.89 -9.66
CA PRO A 35 6.74 -14.14 -10.66
C PRO A 35 5.41 -14.80 -11.00
N HIS A 36 4.32 -14.06 -10.80
CA HIS A 36 2.96 -14.50 -11.09
C HIS A 36 2.11 -13.33 -11.58
N ALA A 37 0.96 -13.65 -12.14
CA ALA A 37 -0.04 -12.69 -12.57
C ALA A 37 -1.44 -13.20 -12.21
N HIS A 38 -2.39 -12.28 -12.12
CA HIS A 38 -3.80 -12.60 -11.88
C HIS A 38 -4.60 -12.49 -13.17
N ASP A 39 -5.57 -13.37 -13.35
CA ASP A 39 -6.50 -13.36 -14.49
C ASP A 39 -7.55 -12.25 -14.40
N ARG A 40 -7.75 -11.70 -13.19
CA ARG A 40 -8.68 -10.60 -12.89
C ARG A 40 -7.94 -9.39 -12.34
N PRO A 41 -8.45 -8.17 -12.58
CA PRO A 41 -7.97 -6.99 -11.86
C PRO A 41 -8.05 -7.24 -10.36
N THR A 42 -7.04 -6.83 -9.63
CA THR A 42 -6.90 -7.13 -8.20
C THR A 42 -6.78 -5.86 -7.38
N LEU A 43 -7.62 -5.75 -6.36
CA LEU A 43 -7.52 -4.75 -5.31
C LEU A 43 -7.07 -5.45 -4.03
N ALA A 44 -5.83 -5.22 -3.60
CA ALA A 44 -5.29 -5.79 -2.38
C ALA A 44 -5.17 -4.73 -1.29
N VAL A 45 -5.81 -4.95 -0.15
CA VAL A 45 -5.77 -4.08 1.03
C VAL A 45 -5.01 -4.77 2.15
N VAL A 46 -3.93 -4.16 2.61
CA VAL A 46 -3.10 -4.74 3.69
C VAL A 46 -3.71 -4.41 5.04
N MET A 47 -4.13 -5.44 5.77
CA MET A 47 -4.74 -5.34 7.09
C MET A 47 -3.71 -5.35 8.22
N LYS A 48 -2.69 -6.21 8.10
CA LYS A 48 -1.58 -6.36 9.06
C LYS A 48 -0.32 -6.81 8.32
N GLY A 49 0.84 -6.55 8.93
CA GLY A 49 2.13 -6.92 8.36
C GLY A 49 2.51 -6.06 7.16
N SER A 50 3.36 -6.61 6.29
CA SER A 50 3.83 -5.93 5.09
C SER A 50 4.38 -6.91 4.07
N PHE A 51 4.44 -6.48 2.81
CA PHE A 51 5.18 -7.16 1.76
C PHE A 51 5.77 -6.14 0.79
N GLU A 52 6.88 -6.49 0.19
CA GLU A 52 7.43 -5.79 -0.96
C GLU A 52 6.87 -6.43 -2.22
N THR A 53 6.34 -5.63 -3.13
CA THR A 53 6.01 -6.07 -4.47
C THR A 53 7.03 -5.51 -5.45
N ARG A 54 7.44 -6.34 -6.42
CA ARG A 54 8.37 -5.95 -7.47
C ARG A 54 7.68 -6.10 -8.81
N LEU A 55 7.60 -4.98 -9.52
CA LEU A 55 7.05 -4.88 -10.85
C LEU A 55 8.11 -4.26 -11.76
N ALA A 56 8.68 -5.04 -12.68
CA ALA A 56 9.83 -4.64 -13.49
C ALA A 56 10.99 -4.10 -12.63
N ALA A 57 11.35 -2.82 -12.74
CA ALA A 57 12.41 -2.18 -11.95
C ALA A 57 11.91 -1.56 -10.64
N ASP A 58 10.59 -1.43 -10.46
CA ASP A 58 10.01 -0.76 -9.30
C ASP A 58 9.82 -1.73 -8.13
N VAL A 59 10.20 -1.27 -6.94
CA VAL A 59 9.99 -1.97 -5.68
C VAL A 59 9.14 -1.11 -4.77
N GLU A 60 7.97 -1.63 -4.36
CA GLU A 60 7.04 -0.91 -3.50
C GLU A 60 6.79 -1.69 -2.22
N LEU A 61 6.89 -1.02 -1.07
CA LEU A 61 6.57 -1.60 0.23
C LEU A 61 5.10 -1.35 0.58
N CYS A 62 4.31 -2.40 0.60
CA CYS A 62 2.92 -2.41 0.97
C CYS A 62 2.78 -2.73 2.46
N GLY A 63 2.41 -1.74 3.27
CA GLY A 63 2.15 -1.89 4.71
C GLY A 63 0.67 -1.71 5.05
N ARG A 64 0.36 -1.63 6.34
CA ARG A 64 -1.02 -1.46 6.81
C ARG A 64 -1.74 -0.29 6.14
N SER A 65 -2.98 -0.50 5.72
CA SER A 65 -3.82 0.42 4.94
C SER A 65 -3.24 0.75 3.56
N SER A 66 -2.23 0.02 3.06
CA SER A 66 -1.90 0.07 1.65
C SER A 66 -3.02 -0.55 0.82
N LEU A 67 -3.43 0.19 -0.20
CA LEU A 67 -4.25 -0.31 -1.29
C LEU A 67 -3.34 -0.47 -2.51
N ARG A 68 -3.28 -1.68 -3.03
CA ARG A 68 -2.61 -2.01 -4.28
C ARG A 68 -3.64 -2.35 -5.34
N ILE A 69 -3.46 -1.80 -6.53
CA ILE A 69 -4.27 -2.06 -7.71
C ILE A 69 -3.37 -2.75 -8.73
N GLU A 70 -3.77 -3.92 -9.18
CA GLU A 70 -3.05 -4.70 -10.17
C GLU A 70 -3.97 -5.00 -11.35
N PRO A 71 -3.57 -4.58 -12.57
CA PRO A 71 -4.27 -5.00 -13.79
C PRO A 71 -4.26 -6.51 -13.97
N ALA A 72 -5.26 -7.04 -14.65
CA ALA A 72 -5.22 -8.42 -15.12
C ALA A 72 -3.97 -8.66 -15.99
N GLY A 73 -3.28 -9.78 -15.81
CA GLY A 73 -2.09 -10.16 -16.54
C GLY A 73 -0.80 -9.43 -16.10
N SER A 74 -0.85 -8.54 -15.14
CA SER A 74 0.33 -7.82 -14.63
C SER A 74 1.24 -8.76 -13.83
N GLN A 75 2.45 -9.03 -14.35
CA GLN A 75 3.43 -9.90 -13.71
C GLN A 75 4.16 -9.18 -12.57
N HIS A 76 4.21 -9.80 -11.40
CA HIS A 76 4.90 -9.26 -10.23
C HIS A 76 5.40 -10.37 -9.30
N THR A 77 6.28 -10.00 -8.36
CA THR A 77 6.74 -10.87 -7.27
C THR A 77 6.38 -10.23 -5.93
N ASN A 78 6.12 -11.04 -4.91
CA ASN A 78 5.85 -10.54 -3.56
C ASN A 78 6.81 -11.17 -2.55
N HIS A 79 7.46 -10.33 -1.74
CA HIS A 79 8.35 -10.71 -0.65
C HIS A 79 7.72 -10.28 0.67
N PHE A 80 7.24 -11.24 1.44
CA PHE A 80 6.55 -10.93 2.70
C PHE A 80 7.53 -10.57 3.81
N GLY A 81 7.18 -9.53 4.55
CA GLY A 81 7.99 -9.03 5.66
C GLY A 81 8.05 -9.98 6.85
N PRO A 82 8.81 -9.62 7.90
CA PRO A 82 9.11 -10.51 9.03
C PRO A 82 7.89 -10.88 9.90
N LEU A 83 6.75 -10.24 9.69
CA LEU A 83 5.47 -10.58 10.32
C LEU A 83 4.51 -11.29 9.37
N GLY A 84 4.95 -11.57 8.15
CA GLY A 84 4.03 -11.96 7.09
C GLY A 84 3.07 -10.83 6.74
N ALA A 85 1.94 -11.17 6.13
CA ALA A 85 0.89 -10.22 5.84
C ALA A 85 -0.50 -10.84 5.96
N HIS A 86 -1.46 -10.03 6.40
CA HIS A 86 -2.88 -10.29 6.32
C HIS A 86 -3.47 -9.32 5.31
N ILE A 87 -4.04 -9.85 4.24
CA ILE A 87 -4.49 -9.09 3.07
C ILE A 87 -5.94 -9.46 2.77
N VAL A 88 -6.75 -8.45 2.49
CA VAL A 88 -8.05 -8.61 1.87
C VAL A 88 -7.89 -8.30 0.39
N VAL A 89 -8.37 -9.19 -0.45
CA VAL A 89 -8.35 -9.04 -1.91
C VAL A 89 -9.78 -8.98 -2.43
N VAL A 90 -10.02 -8.04 -3.32
CA VAL A 90 -11.28 -7.94 -4.10
C VAL A 90 -10.91 -7.96 -5.57
N GLN A 91 -11.47 -8.93 -6.30
CA GLN A 91 -11.24 -9.08 -7.73
C GLN A 91 -12.55 -8.85 -8.48
N PRO A 92 -12.69 -7.70 -9.17
CA PRO A 92 -13.82 -7.46 -10.07
C PRO A 92 -13.82 -8.44 -11.26
N ASP A 93 -14.99 -8.87 -11.67
CA ASP A 93 -15.16 -9.56 -12.95
C ASP A 93 -15.02 -8.54 -14.09
N PRO A 94 -13.98 -8.62 -14.94
CA PRO A 94 -13.74 -7.65 -15.99
C PRO A 94 -14.85 -7.65 -17.06
N MET A 95 -15.64 -8.72 -17.15
CA MET A 95 -16.74 -8.84 -18.12
C MET A 95 -18.06 -8.29 -17.58
N SER A 96 -18.12 -7.89 -16.31
CA SER A 96 -19.36 -7.38 -15.73
C SER A 96 -19.67 -5.96 -16.22
N PRO A 97 -20.83 -5.71 -16.84
CA PRO A 97 -21.25 -4.37 -17.26
C PRO A 97 -21.33 -3.38 -16.09
N LEU A 98 -21.59 -3.87 -14.89
CA LEU A 98 -21.65 -3.07 -13.66
C LEU A 98 -20.34 -2.35 -13.36
N LEU A 99 -19.22 -2.92 -13.80
CA LEU A 99 -17.88 -2.42 -13.52
C LEU A 99 -17.29 -1.60 -14.69
N GLY A 100 -18.00 -1.50 -15.81
CA GLY A 100 -17.60 -0.72 -16.98
C GLY A 100 -17.15 0.72 -16.63
N PRO A 101 -17.92 1.47 -15.81
CA PRO A 101 -17.52 2.82 -15.38
C PRO A 101 -16.20 2.90 -14.60
N ALA A 102 -15.73 1.78 -14.05
CA ALA A 102 -14.49 1.69 -13.28
C ALA A 102 -13.33 1.05 -14.08
N ALA A 103 -13.57 0.59 -15.31
CA ALA A 103 -12.59 -0.17 -16.10
C ALA A 103 -11.24 0.53 -16.25
N ASP A 104 -11.25 1.85 -16.46
CA ASP A 104 -10.03 2.65 -16.60
C ASP A 104 -9.13 2.64 -15.36
N ALA A 105 -9.73 2.44 -14.17
CA ALA A 105 -9.01 2.41 -12.92
C ALA A 105 -8.12 1.17 -12.76
N PHE A 106 -8.36 0.14 -13.58
CA PHE A 106 -7.65 -1.13 -13.54
C PHE A 106 -6.67 -1.31 -14.70
N GLN A 107 -6.37 -0.24 -15.45
CA GLN A 107 -5.46 -0.33 -16.61
C GLN A 107 -3.98 -0.21 -16.24
N ARG A 108 -3.67 0.25 -15.03
CA ARG A 108 -2.28 0.47 -14.58
C ARG A 108 -2.11 0.01 -13.15
N PRO A 109 -0.93 -0.55 -12.81
CA PRO A 109 -0.58 -0.81 -11.42
C PRO A 109 -0.56 0.50 -10.63
N GLU A 110 -1.11 0.48 -9.44
CA GLU A 110 -1.08 1.62 -8.53
C GLU A 110 -0.90 1.13 -7.10
N HIS A 111 -0.08 1.82 -6.34
CA HIS A 111 0.05 1.62 -4.91
C HIS A 111 -0.11 2.95 -4.18
N ARG A 112 -0.97 2.96 -3.16
CA ARG A 112 -1.12 4.10 -2.28
C ARG A 112 -1.56 3.67 -0.89
N ARG A 113 -1.30 4.53 0.10
CA ARG A 113 -1.95 4.40 1.40
C ARG A 113 -3.36 4.99 1.33
N ASP A 114 -4.34 4.20 1.71
CA ASP A 114 -5.75 4.57 1.65
C ASP A 114 -6.47 4.11 2.93
N GLU A 115 -6.70 5.05 3.84
CA GLU A 115 -7.35 4.74 5.12
C GLU A 115 -8.82 4.31 4.93
N ARG A 116 -9.50 4.82 3.89
CA ARG A 116 -10.86 4.40 3.55
C ARG A 116 -10.88 2.95 3.08
N ALA A 117 -9.95 2.58 2.19
CA ALA A 117 -9.78 1.19 1.79
C ALA A 117 -9.46 0.29 3.00
N GLY A 118 -8.65 0.77 3.94
CA GLY A 118 -8.37 0.08 5.19
C GLY A 118 -9.62 -0.12 6.07
N LEU A 119 -10.55 0.85 6.12
CA LEU A 119 -11.84 0.72 6.82
C LEU A 119 -12.73 -0.32 6.16
N ILE A 120 -12.88 -0.23 4.83
CA ILE A 120 -13.66 -1.19 4.04
C ILE A 120 -13.09 -2.60 4.20
N GLY A 121 -11.78 -2.76 4.13
CA GLY A 121 -11.11 -4.04 4.34
C GLY A 121 -11.41 -4.66 5.72
N ARG A 122 -11.46 -3.85 6.78
CA ARG A 122 -11.88 -4.33 8.13
C ARG A 122 -13.33 -4.80 8.15
N ALA A 123 -14.23 -4.09 7.49
CA ALA A 123 -15.62 -4.49 7.38
C ALA A 123 -15.75 -5.81 6.61
N ILE A 124 -15.02 -5.98 5.50
CA ILE A 124 -14.97 -7.25 4.74
C ILE A 124 -14.48 -8.40 5.63
N VAL A 125 -13.40 -8.21 6.42
CA VAL A 125 -12.92 -9.23 7.37
C VAL A 125 -13.99 -9.57 8.42
N SER A 126 -14.78 -8.60 8.86
CA SER A 126 -15.90 -8.84 9.79
C SER A 126 -16.94 -9.75 9.16
N GLU A 127 -17.32 -9.51 7.91
CA GLU A 127 -18.30 -10.35 7.18
C GLU A 127 -17.79 -11.77 6.95
N PHE A 128 -16.50 -11.96 6.69
CA PHE A 128 -15.90 -13.30 6.62
C PHE A 128 -15.99 -14.09 7.94
N ARG A 129 -16.17 -13.40 9.07
CA ARG A 129 -16.34 -14.03 10.38
C ARG A 129 -17.80 -14.28 10.72
N LEU A 130 -18.69 -13.34 10.39
CA LEU A 130 -20.13 -13.46 10.65
C LEU A 130 -20.75 -14.63 9.88
N ARG A 131 -20.51 -14.70 8.58
CA ARG A 131 -20.98 -15.76 7.67
C ARG A 131 -22.47 -16.07 7.82
N ASP A 132 -23.28 -15.04 8.01
CA ASP A 132 -24.74 -15.17 8.05
C ASP A 132 -25.36 -15.01 6.65
N ALA A 133 -26.67 -15.12 6.58
CA ALA A 133 -27.43 -15.03 5.32
C ALA A 133 -27.34 -13.63 4.68
N VAL A 134 -26.96 -12.60 5.41
CA VAL A 134 -26.85 -11.21 4.94
C VAL A 134 -25.43 -10.87 4.52
N SER A 135 -24.41 -11.62 4.97
CA SER A 135 -23.01 -11.39 4.65
C SER A 135 -22.71 -11.26 3.15
N PRO A 136 -23.31 -12.04 2.23
CA PRO A 136 -23.10 -11.84 0.79
C PRO A 136 -23.53 -10.46 0.30
N LEU A 137 -24.66 -9.95 0.78
CA LEU A 137 -25.16 -8.62 0.43
C LEU A 137 -24.23 -7.52 0.97
N ALA A 138 -23.80 -7.64 2.21
CA ALA A 138 -22.86 -6.72 2.84
C ALA A 138 -21.51 -6.71 2.10
N LEU A 139 -20.96 -7.88 1.78
CA LEU A 139 -19.73 -8.01 1.00
C LEU A 139 -19.85 -7.35 -0.38
N GLN A 140 -20.93 -7.59 -1.09
CA GLN A 140 -21.17 -6.97 -2.40
C GLN A 140 -21.17 -5.44 -2.29
N SER A 141 -21.86 -4.88 -1.29
CA SER A 141 -21.89 -3.43 -1.04
C SER A 141 -20.50 -2.87 -0.77
N LEU A 142 -19.76 -3.50 0.14
CA LEU A 142 -18.40 -3.09 0.52
C LEU A 142 -17.40 -3.17 -0.67
N GLY A 143 -17.51 -4.23 -1.46
CA GLY A 143 -16.66 -4.39 -2.65
C GLY A 143 -16.95 -3.35 -3.72
N LEU A 144 -18.21 -3.05 -3.98
CA LEU A 144 -18.62 -1.99 -4.92
C LEU A 144 -18.21 -0.61 -4.41
N GLU A 145 -18.28 -0.37 -3.10
CA GLU A 145 -17.78 0.87 -2.49
C GLU A 145 -16.27 1.02 -2.71
N LEU A 146 -15.49 -0.06 -2.52
CA LEU A 146 -14.05 -0.05 -2.77
C LEU A 146 -13.73 0.23 -4.24
N VAL A 147 -14.40 -0.46 -5.18
CA VAL A 147 -14.26 -0.24 -6.62
C VAL A 147 -14.61 1.20 -7.00
N ALA A 148 -15.73 1.73 -6.47
CA ALA A 148 -16.13 3.11 -6.74
C ALA A 148 -15.14 4.14 -6.18
N ALA A 149 -14.56 3.89 -5.01
CA ALA A 149 -13.52 4.75 -4.44
C ALA A 149 -12.27 4.80 -5.32
N VAL A 150 -11.83 3.62 -5.83
CA VAL A 150 -10.72 3.50 -6.78
C VAL A 150 -11.04 4.22 -8.08
N ALA A 151 -12.20 3.99 -8.68
CA ALA A 151 -12.59 4.62 -9.94
C ALA A 151 -12.68 6.16 -9.84
N ARG A 152 -13.14 6.70 -8.70
CA ARG A 152 -13.16 8.15 -8.47
C ARG A 152 -11.77 8.74 -8.34
N SER A 153 -10.85 8.06 -7.65
CA SER A 153 -9.47 8.54 -7.53
C SER A 153 -8.71 8.49 -8.85
N SER A 154 -9.00 7.53 -9.71
CA SER A 154 -8.43 7.45 -11.07
C SER A 154 -8.98 8.52 -12.02
N ARG A 155 -10.16 9.09 -11.72
CA ARG A 155 -10.78 10.20 -12.48
C ARG A 155 -10.33 11.58 -12.01
N LEU A 156 -9.61 11.70 -10.90
CA LEU A 156 -8.90 12.94 -10.59
C LEU A 156 -7.98 13.27 -11.76
N PRO A 157 -7.83 14.54 -12.16
CA PRO A 157 -7.23 14.91 -13.43
C PRO A 157 -5.94 14.11 -13.66
N ARG A 158 -5.92 13.26 -14.66
CA ARG A 158 -4.72 12.61 -15.19
C ARG A 158 -3.90 13.72 -15.84
N GLY A 159 -2.99 14.23 -15.07
CA GLY A 159 -2.19 15.37 -15.39
C GLY A 159 -1.97 16.13 -14.10
N ALA A 160 -1.29 15.47 -13.13
CA ALA A 160 -0.56 16.29 -12.17
C ALA A 160 0.20 17.31 -13.01
N PRO A 161 0.14 18.59 -12.70
CA PRO A 161 1.01 19.56 -13.35
C PRO A 161 2.43 18.98 -13.35
N PRO A 162 3.23 19.14 -14.42
CA PRO A 162 4.57 18.55 -14.51
C PRO A 162 5.44 18.80 -13.26
N TRP A 163 5.21 19.93 -12.60
CA TRP A 163 5.90 20.31 -11.37
C TRP A 163 5.55 19.42 -10.15
N VAL A 164 4.41 18.69 -10.15
CA VAL A 164 4.10 17.73 -9.06
C VAL A 164 5.03 16.52 -9.15
N ALA A 165 5.31 16.04 -10.36
CA ALA A 165 6.30 14.99 -10.57
C ALA A 165 7.69 15.47 -10.12
N GLN A 166 8.12 16.68 -10.53
CA GLN A 166 9.38 17.29 -10.11
C GLN A 166 9.45 17.47 -8.58
N ALA A 167 8.35 17.91 -7.93
CA ALA A 167 8.29 17.99 -6.47
C ALA A 167 8.44 16.61 -5.81
N THR A 168 7.87 15.58 -6.42
CA THR A 168 7.99 14.19 -5.93
C THR A 168 9.44 13.71 -6.03
N GLU A 169 10.10 13.92 -7.18
CA GLU A 169 11.53 13.60 -7.38
C GLU A 169 12.40 14.33 -6.35
N LEU A 170 12.21 15.64 -6.18
CA LEU A 170 12.95 16.44 -5.20
C LEU A 170 12.78 15.91 -3.76
N ILE A 171 11.59 15.43 -3.41
CA ILE A 171 11.35 14.79 -2.11
C ILE A 171 12.07 13.44 -2.05
N HIS A 172 12.05 12.63 -3.11
CA HIS A 172 12.76 11.35 -3.16
C HIS A 172 14.28 11.51 -3.04
N ASP A 173 14.85 12.55 -3.64
CA ASP A 173 16.30 12.81 -3.57
C ASP A 173 16.74 13.30 -2.19
N ARG A 174 15.85 13.99 -1.46
CA ARG A 174 16.20 14.72 -0.25
C ARG A 174 15.36 14.35 0.98
N PHE A 175 14.64 13.22 0.98
CA PHE A 175 13.72 12.86 2.07
C PHE A 175 14.41 12.67 3.45
N LEU A 176 15.69 12.39 3.49
CA LEU A 176 16.47 12.31 4.74
C LEU A 176 16.73 13.69 5.35
N GLU A 177 16.72 14.74 4.54
CA GLU A 177 16.92 16.11 4.99
C GLU A 177 15.63 16.71 5.58
N THR A 178 15.77 17.82 6.33
CA THR A 178 14.63 18.61 6.78
C THR A 178 14.07 19.41 5.60
N LEU A 179 13.07 18.83 4.92
CA LEU A 179 12.39 19.48 3.81
C LEU A 179 11.29 20.42 4.33
N ARG A 180 11.42 21.71 4.03
CA ARG A 180 10.35 22.69 4.23
C ARG A 180 9.47 22.77 2.97
N ILE A 181 8.19 23.01 3.17
CA ILE A 181 7.22 23.12 2.06
C ILE A 181 7.62 24.25 1.12
N GLU A 182 8.11 25.37 1.69
CA GLU A 182 8.59 26.54 0.94
C GLU A 182 9.73 26.14 0.01
N THR A 183 10.73 25.40 0.51
CA THR A 183 11.88 24.95 -0.28
C THR A 183 11.48 24.06 -1.45
N ILE A 184 10.50 23.18 -1.25
CA ILE A 184 10.00 22.32 -2.32
C ILE A 184 9.22 23.16 -3.34
N ALA A 185 8.36 24.06 -2.87
CA ALA A 185 7.54 24.93 -3.72
C ALA A 185 8.40 25.85 -4.60
N ASP A 186 9.43 26.45 -4.00
CA ASP A 186 10.40 27.29 -4.72
C ASP A 186 11.16 26.48 -5.76
N GLY A 187 11.58 25.25 -5.42
CA GLY A 187 12.30 24.36 -6.32
C GLY A 187 11.51 23.96 -7.58
N VAL A 188 10.17 24.02 -7.51
CA VAL A 188 9.29 23.71 -8.66
C VAL A 188 8.50 24.92 -9.18
N GLY A 189 8.80 26.12 -8.67
CA GLY A 189 8.26 27.39 -9.18
C GLY A 189 6.78 27.61 -8.89
N VAL A 190 6.26 27.15 -7.75
CA VAL A 190 4.85 27.31 -7.36
C VAL A 190 4.71 27.90 -5.96
N ARG A 191 3.50 28.32 -5.61
CA ARG A 191 3.23 28.79 -4.24
C ARG A 191 3.11 27.60 -3.28
N PRO A 192 3.54 27.72 -2.01
CA PRO A 192 3.41 26.67 -1.00
C PRO A 192 2.01 26.10 -0.85
N SER A 193 0.98 26.97 -0.89
CA SER A 193 -0.43 26.55 -0.82
C SER A 193 -0.88 25.73 -2.04
N GLU A 194 -0.35 26.03 -3.21
CA GLU A 194 -0.64 25.31 -4.45
C GLU A 194 0.02 23.94 -4.42
N LEU A 195 1.30 23.87 -3.99
CA LEU A 195 2.00 22.61 -3.77
C LEU A 195 1.22 21.70 -2.81
N VAL A 196 0.84 22.19 -1.62
CA VAL A 196 0.13 21.39 -0.62
C VAL A 196 -1.18 20.83 -1.17
N ARG A 197 -1.96 21.67 -1.87
CA ARG A 197 -3.25 21.27 -2.45
C ARG A 197 -3.08 20.23 -3.54
N ALA A 198 -2.23 20.50 -4.54
CA ALA A 198 -2.05 19.61 -5.69
C ALA A 198 -1.34 18.32 -5.31
N PHE A 199 -0.31 18.39 -4.45
CA PHE A 199 0.40 17.20 -3.97
C PHE A 199 -0.53 16.28 -3.19
N ARG A 200 -1.39 16.83 -2.31
CA ARG A 200 -2.39 16.05 -1.58
C ARG A 200 -3.45 15.47 -2.52
N ALA A 201 -3.89 16.23 -3.54
CA ALA A 201 -4.85 15.75 -4.53
C ALA A 201 -4.28 14.58 -5.35
N PHE A 202 -2.99 14.62 -5.67
CA PHE A 202 -2.32 13.61 -6.47
C PHE A 202 -1.89 12.38 -5.65
N HIS A 203 -1.20 12.60 -4.52
CA HIS A 203 -0.66 11.51 -3.70
C HIS A 203 -1.61 11.01 -2.60
N GLY A 204 -2.77 11.64 -2.41
CA GLY A 204 -3.74 11.30 -1.35
C GLY A 204 -3.29 11.65 0.07
N VAL A 205 -2.05 12.11 0.26
CA VAL A 205 -1.45 12.41 1.57
C VAL A 205 -0.70 13.75 1.54
N PRO A 206 -0.58 14.45 2.69
CA PRO A 206 0.25 15.64 2.79
C PRO A 206 1.73 15.35 2.51
N VAL A 207 2.46 16.33 1.97
CA VAL A 207 3.91 16.27 1.69
C VAL A 207 4.73 15.72 2.88
N GLY A 208 4.50 16.24 4.10
CA GLY A 208 5.22 15.79 5.29
C GLY A 208 4.93 14.32 5.67
N SER A 209 3.73 13.83 5.39
CA SER A 209 3.37 12.42 5.61
C SER A 209 4.03 11.52 4.57
N TYR A 210 4.12 12.00 3.33
CA TYR A 210 4.80 11.32 2.23
C TYR A 210 6.30 11.18 2.52
N ALA A 211 6.99 12.28 2.84
CA ALA A 211 8.41 12.25 3.20
C ALA A 211 8.70 11.38 4.43
N ARG A 212 7.83 11.43 5.46
CA ARG A 212 7.95 10.57 6.65
C ARG A 212 7.82 9.08 6.29
N ARG A 213 6.97 8.72 5.34
CA ARG A 213 6.85 7.34 4.86
C ARG A 213 8.15 6.89 4.23
N LEU A 214 8.74 7.67 3.32
CA LEU A 214 10.02 7.36 2.68
C LEU A 214 11.13 7.13 3.73
N ARG A 215 11.18 7.97 4.78
CA ARG A 215 12.13 7.79 5.90
C ARG A 215 11.92 6.46 6.62
N LEU A 216 10.69 6.08 6.88
CA LEU A 216 10.38 4.82 7.57
C LEU A 216 10.67 3.60 6.69
N GLU A 217 10.46 3.68 5.39
CA GLU A 217 10.85 2.67 4.42
C GLU A 217 12.38 2.52 4.35
N TRP A 218 13.10 3.64 4.32
CA TRP A 218 14.56 3.66 4.40
C TRP A 218 15.07 3.04 5.72
N VAL A 219 14.47 3.41 6.88
CA VAL A 219 14.78 2.81 8.18
C VAL A 219 14.55 1.30 8.15
N ALA A 220 13.47 0.82 7.56
CA ALA A 220 13.19 -0.60 7.47
C ALA A 220 14.29 -1.35 6.70
N ARG A 221 14.75 -0.79 5.57
CA ARG A 221 15.89 -1.35 4.81
C ARG A 221 17.18 -1.32 5.63
N ARG A 222 17.52 -0.17 6.23
CA ARG A 222 18.73 -0.02 7.03
C ARG A 222 18.79 -0.99 8.22
N LEU A 223 17.66 -1.19 8.90
CA LEU A 223 17.54 -2.16 10.00
C LEU A 223 17.68 -3.62 9.53
N ALA A 224 17.36 -3.91 8.28
CA ALA A 224 17.50 -5.23 7.71
C ALA A 224 18.92 -5.54 7.21
N GLU A 225 19.66 -4.50 6.84
CA GLU A 225 20.96 -4.59 6.15
C GLU A 225 22.16 -4.26 7.05
N SER A 226 21.94 -3.67 8.24
CA SER A 226 23.01 -3.25 9.12
C SER A 226 22.71 -3.44 10.60
N ASP A 227 23.78 -3.58 11.40
CA ASP A 227 23.74 -3.64 12.87
C ASP A 227 23.99 -2.29 13.52
N GLU A 228 23.91 -1.20 12.76
CA GLU A 228 24.08 0.14 13.30
C GLU A 228 23.16 0.41 14.51
N PRO A 229 23.61 1.19 15.49
CA PRO A 229 22.76 1.58 16.62
C PRO A 229 21.46 2.23 16.12
N ILE A 230 20.32 1.80 16.68
CA ILE A 230 19.00 2.32 16.28
C ILE A 230 18.92 3.85 16.49
N ALA A 231 19.63 4.36 17.48
CA ALA A 231 19.75 5.79 17.71
C ALA A 231 20.40 6.53 16.54
N SER A 232 21.48 5.97 15.97
CA SER A 232 22.17 6.53 14.79
C SER A 232 21.25 6.51 13.58
N VAL A 233 20.59 5.37 13.30
CA VAL A 233 19.59 5.23 12.22
C VAL A 233 18.45 6.24 12.40
N ALA A 234 18.02 6.53 13.64
CA ALA A 234 16.98 7.52 13.90
C ALA A 234 17.40 8.92 13.46
N ILE A 235 18.61 9.35 13.86
CA ILE A 235 19.14 10.68 13.51
C ILE A 235 19.35 10.80 12.01
N GLU A 236 19.96 9.79 11.38
CA GLU A 236 20.19 9.77 9.93
C GLU A 236 18.87 9.84 9.13
N ALA A 237 17.83 9.19 9.62
CA ALA A 237 16.48 9.26 9.02
C ALA A 237 15.73 10.56 9.34
N GLY A 238 16.35 11.52 10.01
CA GLY A 238 15.76 12.83 10.32
C GLY A 238 14.69 12.78 11.42
N PHE A 239 14.75 11.79 12.33
CA PHE A 239 13.98 11.77 13.58
C PHE A 239 14.74 12.47 14.68
N ALA A 240 14.04 13.15 15.60
CA ALA A 240 14.66 13.87 16.69
C ALA A 240 15.45 12.94 17.64
N ASP A 241 14.96 11.71 17.83
CA ASP A 241 15.55 10.73 18.74
C ASP A 241 15.03 9.32 18.43
N GLN A 242 15.64 8.31 19.06
CA GLN A 242 15.22 6.91 18.96
C GLN A 242 13.78 6.66 19.46
N PRO A 243 13.30 7.23 20.58
CA PRO A 243 11.91 7.15 21.00
C PRO A 243 10.92 7.67 19.96
N HIS A 244 11.23 8.77 19.29
CA HIS A 244 10.41 9.34 18.20
C HIS A 244 10.34 8.37 17.02
N LEU A 245 11.49 7.86 16.56
CA LEU A 245 11.53 6.82 15.55
C LEU A 245 10.72 5.59 15.98
N THR A 246 10.91 5.10 17.20
CA THR A 246 10.24 3.89 17.69
C THR A 246 8.71 4.01 17.63
N ARG A 247 8.16 5.16 18.06
CA ARG A 247 6.71 5.42 17.98
C ARG A 247 6.21 5.48 16.52
N ALA A 248 6.96 6.15 15.66
CA ALA A 248 6.61 6.29 14.25
C ALA A 248 6.70 4.95 13.51
N PHE A 249 7.80 4.21 13.71
CA PHE A 249 8.06 2.93 13.08
C PHE A 249 7.07 1.84 13.53
N ARG A 250 6.73 1.81 14.83
CA ARG A 250 5.70 0.88 15.32
C ARG A 250 4.34 1.13 14.70
N ARG A 251 3.95 2.39 14.47
CA ARG A 251 2.72 2.73 13.75
C ARG A 251 2.76 2.32 12.29
N PHE A 252 3.94 2.39 11.67
CA PHE A 252 4.17 2.04 10.27
C PHE A 252 4.20 0.53 10.05
N SER A 253 5.04 -0.21 10.79
CA SER A 253 5.33 -1.64 10.59
C SER A 253 4.60 -2.59 11.56
N GLY A 254 3.99 -2.05 12.63
CA GLY A 254 3.42 -2.86 13.72
C GLY A 254 4.45 -3.33 14.75
N LEU A 255 5.77 -3.12 14.50
CA LEU A 255 6.88 -3.57 15.34
C LEU A 255 7.73 -2.40 15.82
N THR A 256 8.45 -2.61 16.93
CA THR A 256 9.55 -1.74 17.29
C THR A 256 10.75 -2.00 16.37
N PRO A 257 11.62 -0.98 16.12
CA PRO A 257 12.83 -1.15 15.30
C PRO A 257 13.70 -2.33 15.74
N ALA A 258 13.92 -2.49 17.05
CA ALA A 258 14.71 -3.58 17.60
C ALA A 258 14.10 -4.96 17.33
N ARG A 259 12.76 -5.09 17.41
CA ARG A 259 12.09 -6.35 17.09
C ARG A 259 12.09 -6.62 15.59
N TYR A 260 11.93 -5.60 14.78
CA TYR A 260 12.00 -5.70 13.31
C TYR A 260 13.36 -6.21 12.86
N ARG A 261 14.47 -5.65 13.38
CA ARG A 261 15.84 -6.09 13.09
C ARG A 261 16.04 -7.56 13.42
N ARG A 262 15.70 -8.00 14.64
CA ARG A 262 15.86 -9.39 15.07
C ARG A 262 15.14 -10.41 14.20
N LEU A 263 14.03 -10.04 13.59
CA LEU A 263 13.26 -10.93 12.70
C LEU A 263 13.83 -11.01 11.27
N ARG A 264 14.75 -10.09 10.90
CA ARG A 264 15.44 -10.07 9.60
C ARG A 264 16.85 -10.67 9.66
N SER A 265 17.41 -10.89 10.87
CA SER A 265 18.73 -11.49 11.10
C SER A 265 18.67 -13.01 11.22
N ILE A 266 17.53 -13.63 10.92
CA ILE A 266 17.29 -15.06 10.82
C ILE A 266 17.01 -15.40 9.36
#